data_79923956fc33bca23c9637933a115576
#
_entry.id   79923956fc33bca23c9637933a115576
#
_cell.length_a   1.000
_cell.length_b   1.000
_cell.length_c   1.000
_cell.angle_alpha   90.00
_cell.angle_beta   90.00
_cell.angle_gamma   90.00
#
_symmetry.space_group_name_H-M   'P 1'
#
loop_
_entity.id
_entity.type
_entity.pdbx_description
1 polymer ?
#
loop_
_entity_poly.entity_id
_entity_poly.type
_entity_poly.pdbx_seq_one_letter_code
_entity_poly.pdbx_strand_id
1 'polypeptide(L)'
;MPERKNTGVSYETVMRDLNARKFSPIYILMGEESYYIDKISEFIAENVLKPEEKDFNLSIVFGSDINAAQIVDSAKGFPMMSEYRVVIVKESQNLKNTEQLEKYFKNPAKSTILVFCHKNGNIDKRKKIIPAALDGGAVIFESKKLYDRELPGFIESYLKKHRATIDTKTALVIAEHVGADLNRLTSELDKVLISLSDSD
;
A
#
# COMPACT_ATOMS: atom_id res chain seq x y z
N MET A 1 28.35 -14.26 -9.35
CA MET A 1 27.17 -13.48 -9.81
C MET A 1 26.85 -12.50 -8.69
N PRO A 2 26.78 -11.21 -8.92
CA PRO A 2 26.42 -10.27 -7.85
C PRO A 2 24.98 -10.51 -7.44
N GLU A 3 24.75 -10.69 -6.13
CA GLU A 3 23.43 -10.78 -5.52
C GLU A 3 22.60 -9.59 -5.95
N ARG A 4 21.44 -9.85 -6.58
CA ARG A 4 20.45 -8.82 -6.85
C ARG A 4 19.97 -8.30 -5.50
N LYS A 5 20.45 -7.14 -5.08
CA LYS A 5 19.92 -6.42 -3.93
C LYS A 5 18.41 -6.31 -4.13
N ASN A 6 17.68 -6.97 -3.26
CA ASN A 6 16.21 -6.89 -3.19
C ASN A 6 15.88 -5.45 -2.80
N THR A 7 15.51 -4.62 -3.78
CA THR A 7 15.25 -3.18 -3.57
C THR A 7 13.86 -2.93 -3.00
N GLY A 8 13.12 -3.96 -2.62
CA GLY A 8 11.78 -3.85 -2.04
C GLY A 8 11.81 -3.95 -0.51
N VAL A 9 11.17 -3.02 0.14
CA VAL A 9 10.91 -3.05 1.60
C VAL A 9 9.79 -4.06 1.87
N SER A 10 9.84 -4.82 2.99
CA SER A 10 8.76 -5.75 3.34
C SER A 10 7.50 -5.01 3.85
N TYR A 11 6.33 -5.66 3.75
CA TYR A 11 5.08 -5.13 4.28
C TYR A 11 5.18 -4.76 5.78
N GLU A 12 5.77 -5.65 6.58
CA GLU A 12 5.96 -5.46 8.02
C GLU A 12 6.83 -4.24 8.31
N THR A 13 7.87 -4.02 7.52
CA THR A 13 8.75 -2.85 7.65
C THR A 13 8.00 -1.57 7.33
N VAL A 14 7.22 -1.54 6.22
CA VAL A 14 6.39 -0.38 5.87
C VAL A 14 5.40 -0.07 6.98
N MET A 15 4.66 -1.08 7.44
CA MET A 15 3.65 -0.89 8.50
C MET A 15 4.27 -0.48 9.84
N ARG A 16 5.42 -1.03 10.20
CA ARG A 16 6.15 -0.62 11.41
C ARG A 16 6.53 0.86 11.35
N ASP A 17 7.08 1.32 10.22
CA ASP A 17 7.52 2.70 10.06
C ASP A 17 6.32 3.66 10.02
N LEU A 18 5.22 3.28 9.37
CA LEU A 18 3.96 4.04 9.37
C LEU A 18 3.37 4.16 10.78
N ASN A 19 3.33 3.07 11.56
CA ASN A 19 2.87 3.09 12.96
C ASN A 19 3.77 3.95 13.86
N ALA A 20 5.07 4.00 13.57
CA ALA A 20 6.01 4.88 14.26
C ALA A 20 5.97 6.34 13.76
N ARG A 21 5.00 6.70 12.89
CA ARG A 21 4.84 8.01 12.22
C ARG A 21 6.10 8.46 11.46
N LYS A 22 6.88 7.51 10.92
CA LYS A 22 8.02 7.76 10.05
C LYS A 22 7.56 7.71 8.60
N PHE A 23 7.11 8.85 8.11
CA PHE A 23 6.56 8.95 6.76
C PHE A 23 7.64 9.29 5.73
N SER A 24 7.55 8.67 4.57
CA SER A 24 8.33 9.02 3.39
C SER A 24 7.50 9.93 2.48
N PRO A 25 8.14 10.85 1.73
CA PRO A 25 7.40 11.77 0.87
C PRO A 25 6.75 11.05 -0.34
N ILE A 26 7.23 9.89 -0.70
CA ILE A 26 6.70 9.10 -1.83
C ILE A 26 6.61 7.63 -1.44
N TYR A 27 5.48 7.01 -1.73
CA TYR A 27 5.26 5.57 -1.69
C TYR A 27 4.88 5.07 -3.07
N ILE A 28 5.64 4.11 -3.61
CA ILE A 28 5.29 3.37 -4.83
C ILE A 28 4.96 1.95 -4.39
N LEU A 29 3.67 1.67 -4.33
CA LEU A 29 3.11 0.38 -3.94
C LEU A 29 2.72 -0.34 -5.22
N MET A 30 3.40 -1.42 -5.57
CA MET A 30 3.19 -2.12 -6.84
C MET A 30 3.20 -3.63 -6.67
N GLY A 31 2.61 -4.36 -7.59
CA GLY A 31 2.66 -5.82 -7.63
C GLY A 31 1.35 -6.49 -7.99
N GLU A 32 1.39 -7.82 -7.93
CA GLU A 32 0.26 -8.67 -8.31
C GLU A 32 -0.74 -8.88 -7.17
N GLU A 33 -0.29 -8.78 -5.90
CA GLU A 33 -1.17 -8.93 -4.74
C GLU A 33 -1.68 -7.56 -4.28
N SER A 34 -2.95 -7.28 -4.59
CA SER A 34 -3.58 -6.01 -4.30
C SER A 34 -3.85 -5.78 -2.81
N TYR A 35 -4.05 -6.85 -2.04
CA TYR A 35 -4.37 -6.80 -0.62
C TYR A 35 -3.42 -5.92 0.18
N TYR A 36 -2.10 -6.15 0.05
CA TYR A 36 -1.11 -5.38 0.80
C TYR A 36 -0.99 -3.92 0.32
N ILE A 37 -1.18 -3.69 -0.99
CA ILE A 37 -1.20 -2.34 -1.58
C ILE A 37 -2.37 -1.53 -0.98
N ASP A 38 -3.56 -2.15 -0.91
CA ASP A 38 -4.74 -1.53 -0.34
C ASP A 38 -4.55 -1.27 1.16
N LYS A 39 -4.09 -2.25 1.93
CA LYS A 39 -3.86 -2.09 3.38
C LYS A 39 -2.88 -0.96 3.72
N ILE A 40 -1.78 -0.81 2.97
CA ILE A 40 -0.84 0.30 3.19
C ILE A 40 -1.50 1.64 2.85
N SER A 41 -2.17 1.72 1.69
CA SER A 41 -2.78 2.99 1.24
C SER A 41 -3.96 3.41 2.12
N GLU A 42 -4.77 2.47 2.61
CA GLU A 42 -5.85 2.70 3.56
C GLU A 42 -5.30 3.19 4.90
N PHE A 43 -4.26 2.52 5.42
CA PHE A 43 -3.61 2.96 6.66
C PHE A 43 -3.12 4.40 6.56
N ILE A 44 -2.48 4.79 5.44
CA ILE A 44 -2.03 6.16 5.22
C ILE A 44 -3.23 7.13 5.19
N ALA A 45 -4.30 6.81 4.48
CA ALA A 45 -5.50 7.63 4.38
C ALA A 45 -6.19 7.84 5.73
N GLU A 46 -6.16 6.81 6.59
CA GLU A 46 -6.86 6.84 7.86
C GLU A 46 -6.06 7.46 9.00
N ASN A 47 -4.73 7.26 9.02
CA ASN A 47 -3.92 7.50 10.22
C ASN A 47 -2.91 8.65 10.11
N VAL A 48 -2.62 9.18 8.93
CA VAL A 48 -1.68 10.30 8.77
C VAL A 48 -2.30 11.59 9.27
N LEU A 49 -3.52 11.88 8.81
CA LEU A 49 -4.28 13.09 9.09
C LEU A 49 -5.32 12.84 10.18
N LYS A 50 -5.57 13.86 10.98
CA LYS A 50 -6.72 13.85 11.90
C LYS A 50 -8.03 13.94 11.12
N PRO A 51 -9.16 13.49 11.68
CA PRO A 51 -10.45 13.53 10.99
C PRO A 51 -10.78 14.91 10.42
N GLU A 52 -10.58 15.97 11.20
CA GLU A 52 -10.86 17.37 10.82
C GLU A 52 -9.92 17.95 9.76
N GLU A 53 -8.78 17.31 9.52
CA GLU A 53 -7.79 17.75 8.53
C GLU A 53 -8.03 17.11 7.16
N LYS A 54 -8.78 15.99 7.09
CA LYS A 54 -8.92 15.16 5.88
C LYS A 54 -9.60 15.89 4.74
N ASP A 55 -10.64 16.68 5.01
CA ASP A 55 -11.43 17.36 3.98
C ASP A 55 -10.58 18.31 3.11
N PHE A 56 -9.51 18.88 3.68
CA PHE A 56 -8.64 19.83 2.99
C PHE A 56 -7.31 19.24 2.54
N ASN A 57 -6.87 18.14 3.16
CA ASN A 57 -5.51 17.64 2.99
C ASN A 57 -5.43 16.21 2.43
N LEU A 58 -6.54 15.46 2.35
CA LEU A 58 -6.58 14.14 1.73
C LEU A 58 -7.20 14.23 0.34
N SER A 59 -6.45 13.77 -0.66
CA SER A 59 -6.94 13.62 -2.03
C SER A 59 -6.76 12.18 -2.48
N ILE A 60 -7.84 11.51 -2.85
CA ILE A 60 -7.81 10.16 -3.43
C ILE A 60 -8.33 10.28 -4.86
N VAL A 61 -7.50 9.92 -5.82
CA VAL A 61 -7.80 10.05 -7.26
C VAL A 61 -7.47 8.75 -7.98
N PHE A 62 -8.07 8.52 -9.13
CA PHE A 62 -7.78 7.37 -9.98
C PHE A 62 -6.86 7.76 -11.13
N GLY A 63 -5.94 6.87 -11.50
CA GLY A 63 -4.97 7.12 -12.57
C GLY A 63 -5.60 7.32 -13.94
N SER A 64 -6.84 6.87 -14.17
CA SER A 64 -7.63 7.15 -15.38
C SER A 64 -8.15 8.58 -15.46
N ASP A 65 -8.41 9.22 -14.31
CA ASP A 65 -9.18 10.46 -14.19
C ASP A 65 -8.27 11.68 -14.01
N ILE A 66 -6.97 11.46 -13.85
CA ILE A 66 -5.97 12.50 -13.58
C ILE A 66 -4.74 12.32 -14.47
N ASN A 67 -4.01 13.40 -14.70
CA ASN A 67 -2.72 13.35 -15.39
C ASN A 67 -1.55 13.70 -14.44
N ALA A 68 -0.32 13.41 -14.89
CA ALA A 68 0.88 13.61 -14.09
C ALA A 68 1.10 15.07 -13.64
N ALA A 69 0.73 16.05 -14.48
CA ALA A 69 0.85 17.48 -14.12
C ALA A 69 -0.08 17.86 -12.98
N GLN A 70 -1.34 17.43 -13.04
CA GLN A 70 -2.32 17.65 -11.96
C GLN A 70 -1.92 16.99 -10.64
N ILE A 71 -1.30 15.79 -10.70
CA ILE A 71 -0.74 15.13 -9.51
C ILE A 71 0.38 15.97 -8.91
N VAL A 72 1.31 16.47 -9.74
CA VAL A 72 2.42 17.32 -9.29
C VAL A 72 1.90 18.62 -8.67
N ASP A 73 0.91 19.25 -9.29
CA ASP A 73 0.31 20.49 -8.76
C ASP A 73 -0.38 20.23 -7.41
N SER A 74 -1.13 19.14 -7.30
CA SER A 74 -1.73 18.74 -6.03
C SER A 74 -0.67 18.45 -4.96
N ALA A 75 0.40 17.73 -5.34
CA ALA A 75 1.46 17.35 -4.41
C ALA A 75 2.38 18.51 -3.98
N LYS A 76 2.44 19.60 -4.75
CA LYS A 76 3.15 20.83 -4.39
C LYS A 76 2.33 21.78 -3.51
N GLY A 77 1.02 21.55 -3.38
CA GLY A 77 0.16 22.36 -2.54
C GLY A 77 0.58 22.28 -1.07
N PHE A 78 0.52 23.40 -0.38
CA PHE A 78 0.78 23.42 1.06
C PHE A 78 -0.39 22.78 1.83
N PRO A 79 -0.11 22.03 2.91
CA PRO A 79 -1.18 21.54 3.78
C PRO A 79 -1.90 22.70 4.45
N MET A 80 -3.21 22.55 4.64
CA MET A 80 -4.07 23.53 5.30
C MET A 80 -4.27 23.13 6.77
N MET A 81 -3.72 23.90 7.69
CA MET A 81 -3.84 23.68 9.15
C MET A 81 -3.42 22.27 9.60
N SER A 82 -2.50 21.64 8.87
CA SER A 82 -2.01 20.28 9.11
C SER A 82 -0.51 20.21 8.83
N GLU A 83 0.17 19.21 9.38
CA GLU A 83 1.59 18.94 9.10
C GLU A 83 1.79 18.34 7.69
N TYR A 84 0.83 17.52 7.25
CA TYR A 84 0.93 16.80 5.99
C TYR A 84 -0.26 17.03 5.06
N ARG A 85 0.03 16.96 3.77
CA ARG A 85 -0.93 16.72 2.70
C ARG A 85 -0.76 15.30 2.19
N VAL A 86 -1.85 14.58 1.97
CA VAL A 86 -1.84 13.21 1.49
C VAL A 86 -2.52 13.15 0.12
N VAL A 87 -1.81 12.62 -0.87
CA VAL A 87 -2.33 12.41 -2.23
C VAL A 87 -2.17 10.93 -2.58
N ILE A 88 -3.27 10.22 -2.79
CA ILE A 88 -3.28 8.80 -3.13
C ILE A 88 -3.80 8.63 -4.55
N VAL A 89 -2.95 8.07 -5.42
CA VAL A 89 -3.29 7.75 -6.81
C VAL A 89 -3.60 6.26 -6.89
N LYS A 90 -4.88 5.91 -6.87
CA LYS A 90 -5.37 4.55 -7.08
C LYS A 90 -5.24 4.18 -8.56
N GLU A 91 -5.02 2.88 -8.83
CA GLU A 91 -4.88 2.36 -10.20
C GLU A 91 -3.88 3.14 -11.07
N SER A 92 -2.72 3.47 -10.50
CA SER A 92 -1.70 4.28 -11.15
C SER A 92 -1.13 3.65 -12.44
N GLN A 93 -1.41 2.36 -12.72
CA GLN A 93 -1.11 1.71 -14.00
C GLN A 93 -1.83 2.36 -15.18
N ASN A 94 -2.95 3.04 -14.96
CA ASN A 94 -3.73 3.74 -15.96
C ASN A 94 -3.25 5.18 -16.22
N LEU A 95 -2.31 5.67 -15.39
CA LEU A 95 -1.76 7.01 -15.52
C LEU A 95 -0.88 7.14 -16.76
N LYS A 96 -1.13 8.18 -17.56
CA LYS A 96 -0.36 8.51 -18.76
C LYS A 96 0.73 9.53 -18.45
N ASN A 97 1.76 9.57 -19.31
CA ASN A 97 2.84 10.59 -19.28
C ASN A 97 3.55 10.66 -17.90
N THR A 98 3.85 9.49 -17.31
CA THR A 98 4.50 9.39 -16.00
C THR A 98 5.90 10.01 -15.93
N GLU A 99 6.54 10.26 -17.07
CA GLU A 99 7.86 10.94 -17.17
C GLU A 99 7.84 12.35 -16.53
N GLN A 100 6.69 13.01 -16.53
CA GLN A 100 6.53 14.34 -15.93
C GLN A 100 6.69 14.32 -14.40
N LEU A 101 6.49 13.16 -13.78
CA LEU A 101 6.70 12.97 -12.33
C LEU A 101 8.19 12.95 -11.95
N GLU A 102 9.11 12.64 -12.87
CA GLU A 102 10.53 12.47 -12.59
C GLU A 102 11.14 13.68 -11.88
N LYS A 103 10.82 14.88 -12.37
CA LYS A 103 11.34 16.13 -11.78
C LYS A 103 10.85 16.34 -10.35
N TYR A 104 9.57 16.06 -10.08
CA TYR A 104 8.99 16.16 -8.75
C TYR A 104 9.59 15.09 -7.82
N PHE A 105 9.75 13.87 -8.30
CA PHE A 105 10.26 12.75 -7.50
C PHE A 105 11.68 12.96 -7.02
N LYS A 106 12.54 13.67 -7.78
CA LYS A 106 13.91 14.02 -7.34
C LYS A 106 13.94 15.01 -6.18
N ASN A 107 12.92 15.85 -6.06
CA ASN A 107 12.83 16.86 -4.99
C ASN A 107 11.38 17.02 -4.55
N PRO A 108 10.82 16.02 -3.85
CA PRO A 108 9.43 16.04 -3.41
C PRO A 108 9.23 17.05 -2.26
N ALA A 109 8.02 17.58 -2.16
CA ALA A 109 7.63 18.40 -1.03
C ALA A 109 7.62 17.56 0.25
N LYS A 110 8.37 17.97 1.26
CA LYS A 110 8.50 17.22 2.54
C LYS A 110 7.20 17.18 3.35
N SER A 111 6.31 18.13 3.13
CA SER A 111 4.99 18.20 3.75
C SER A 111 3.91 17.40 2.99
N THR A 112 4.29 16.68 1.94
CA THR A 112 3.35 15.87 1.15
C THR A 112 3.73 14.40 1.20
N ILE A 113 2.73 13.54 1.40
CA ILE A 113 2.84 12.09 1.27
C ILE A 113 2.09 11.70 0.00
N LEU A 114 2.85 11.36 -1.04
CA LEU A 114 2.31 10.98 -2.35
C LEU A 114 2.39 9.46 -2.51
N VAL A 115 1.24 8.81 -2.70
CA VAL A 115 1.13 7.35 -2.77
C VAL A 115 0.65 6.94 -4.15
N PHE A 116 1.39 6.05 -4.81
CA PHE A 116 1.00 5.39 -6.06
C PHE A 116 0.64 3.94 -5.78
N CYS A 117 -0.62 3.56 -6.04
CA CYS A 117 -1.10 2.19 -5.99
C CYS A 117 -1.12 1.62 -7.42
N HIS A 118 -0.11 0.83 -7.76
CA HIS A 118 0.06 0.22 -9.07
C HIS A 118 -0.26 -1.27 -8.97
N LYS A 119 -1.48 -1.63 -9.33
CA LYS A 119 -1.99 -3.01 -9.22
C LYS A 119 -1.76 -3.81 -10.50
N ASN A 120 -1.80 -5.14 -10.36
CA ASN A 120 -1.73 -6.11 -11.45
C ASN A 120 -0.42 -6.06 -12.26
N GLY A 121 0.68 -5.72 -11.62
CA GLY A 121 2.00 -5.70 -12.22
C GLY A 121 2.99 -4.77 -11.54
N ASN A 122 4.16 -4.67 -12.13
CA ASN A 122 5.25 -3.85 -11.61
C ASN A 122 5.64 -2.76 -12.60
N ILE A 123 6.01 -1.60 -12.09
CA ILE A 123 6.67 -0.57 -12.89
C ILE A 123 8.06 -1.07 -13.23
N ASP A 124 8.46 -0.99 -14.51
CA ASP A 124 9.80 -1.36 -14.93
C ASP A 124 10.84 -0.50 -14.16
N LYS A 125 11.67 -1.16 -13.36
CA LYS A 125 12.68 -0.54 -12.50
C LYS A 125 13.75 0.23 -13.29
N ARG A 126 13.85 0.01 -14.62
CA ARG A 126 14.75 0.74 -15.51
C ARG A 126 14.18 2.09 -15.95
N LYS A 127 12.88 2.32 -15.80
CA LYS A 127 12.28 3.62 -16.08
C LYS A 127 12.85 4.67 -15.14
N LYS A 128 13.20 5.84 -15.67
CA LYS A 128 13.82 6.96 -14.93
C LYS A 128 13.05 7.41 -13.69
N ILE A 129 11.74 7.15 -13.66
CA ILE A 129 10.86 7.49 -12.54
C ILE A 129 11.24 6.72 -11.26
N ILE A 130 11.71 5.48 -11.36
CA ILE A 130 12.07 4.67 -10.19
C ILE A 130 13.36 5.17 -9.51
N PRO A 131 14.50 5.34 -10.23
CA PRO A 131 15.68 5.97 -9.65
C PRO A 131 15.39 7.37 -9.08
N ALA A 132 14.62 8.21 -9.81
CA ALA A 132 14.25 9.54 -9.35
C ALA A 132 13.46 9.51 -8.03
N ALA A 133 12.54 8.55 -7.88
CA ALA A 133 11.79 8.39 -6.64
C ALA A 133 12.71 7.96 -5.48
N LEU A 134 13.64 7.04 -5.72
CA LEU A 134 14.60 6.60 -4.70
C LEU A 134 15.52 7.75 -4.25
N ASP A 135 15.99 8.56 -5.19
CA ASP A 135 16.79 9.76 -4.89
C ASP A 135 16.02 10.76 -4.02
N GLY A 136 14.70 10.86 -4.22
CA GLY A 136 13.80 11.68 -3.41
C GLY A 136 13.34 11.05 -2.09
N GLY A 137 13.86 9.89 -1.72
CA GLY A 137 13.53 9.21 -0.46
C GLY A 137 12.25 8.37 -0.49
N ALA A 138 11.87 7.87 -1.67
CA ALA A 138 10.69 7.03 -1.80
C ALA A 138 10.85 5.66 -1.14
N VAL A 139 9.75 5.16 -0.59
CA VAL A 139 9.55 3.76 -0.26
C VAL A 139 8.96 3.04 -1.46
N ILE A 140 9.63 2.00 -1.94
CA ILE A 140 9.14 1.13 -3.00
C ILE A 140 8.79 -0.22 -2.39
N PHE A 141 7.51 -0.56 -2.43
CA PHE A 141 6.97 -1.83 -1.96
C PHE A 141 6.50 -2.65 -3.16
N GLU A 142 7.00 -3.88 -3.27
CA GLU A 142 6.62 -4.84 -4.31
C GLU A 142 5.84 -5.99 -3.69
N SER A 143 4.54 -6.01 -3.93
CA SER A 143 3.63 -7.03 -3.46
C SER A 143 3.62 -8.24 -4.39
N LYS A 144 3.87 -9.43 -3.84
CA LYS A 144 3.86 -10.69 -4.57
C LYS A 144 2.68 -11.54 -4.11
N LYS A 145 2.08 -12.26 -5.04
CA LYS A 145 1.09 -13.30 -4.68
C LYS A 145 1.72 -14.34 -3.78
N LEU A 146 0.97 -14.76 -2.78
CA LEU A 146 1.33 -15.90 -1.97
C LEU A 146 1.13 -17.20 -2.78
N TYR A 147 2.03 -18.13 -2.61
CA TYR A 147 1.84 -19.50 -3.08
C TYR A 147 0.84 -20.22 -2.17
N ASP A 148 0.13 -21.22 -2.70
CA ASP A 148 -0.87 -21.99 -1.95
C ASP A 148 -0.32 -22.56 -0.63
N ARG A 149 0.94 -22.99 -0.62
CA ARG A 149 1.65 -23.48 0.59
C ARG A 149 1.85 -22.42 1.68
N GLU A 150 1.73 -21.13 1.34
CA GLU A 150 1.93 -20.00 2.27
C GLU A 150 0.61 -19.53 2.89
N LEU A 151 -0.53 -19.91 2.28
CA LEU A 151 -1.85 -19.48 2.72
C LEU A 151 -2.20 -19.93 4.14
N PRO A 152 -1.92 -21.18 4.58
CA PRO A 152 -2.20 -21.58 5.97
C PRO A 152 -1.47 -20.70 6.98
N GLY A 153 -0.19 -20.41 6.75
CA GLY A 153 0.60 -19.51 7.61
C GLY A 153 0.07 -18.08 7.63
N PHE A 154 -0.44 -17.60 6.48
CA PHE A 154 -1.13 -16.31 6.41
C PHE A 154 -2.40 -16.31 7.25
N ILE A 155 -3.25 -17.34 7.16
CA ILE A 155 -4.49 -17.51 7.92
C ILE A 155 -4.20 -17.51 9.42
N GLU A 156 -3.25 -18.33 9.87
CA GLU A 156 -2.83 -18.39 11.28
C GLU A 156 -2.36 -17.02 11.79
N SER A 157 -1.52 -16.32 10.99
CA SER A 157 -1.00 -15.00 11.32
C SER A 157 -2.11 -13.94 11.36
N TYR A 158 -3.07 -14.01 10.45
CA TYR A 158 -4.21 -13.11 10.39
C TYR A 158 -5.09 -13.26 11.63
N LEU A 159 -5.50 -14.47 11.94
CA LEU A 159 -6.34 -14.76 13.11
C LEU A 159 -5.64 -14.40 14.42
N LYS A 160 -4.33 -14.65 14.53
CA LYS A 160 -3.54 -14.27 15.70
C LYS A 160 -3.55 -12.76 15.96
N LYS A 161 -3.52 -11.93 14.93
CA LYS A 161 -3.67 -10.46 15.05
C LYS A 161 -5.04 -10.07 15.62
N HIS A 162 -6.06 -10.87 15.36
CA HIS A 162 -7.43 -10.70 15.86
C HIS A 162 -7.70 -11.49 17.15
N ARG A 163 -6.63 -11.95 17.85
CA ARG A 163 -6.69 -12.69 19.13
C ARG A 163 -7.43 -14.04 19.04
N ALA A 164 -7.53 -14.60 17.84
CA ALA A 164 -8.08 -15.92 17.58
C ALA A 164 -6.97 -16.91 17.22
N THR A 165 -7.22 -18.19 17.45
CA THR A 165 -6.30 -19.28 17.09
C THR A 165 -7.00 -20.32 16.23
N ILE A 166 -6.26 -20.99 15.39
CA ILE A 166 -6.73 -22.06 14.51
C ILE A 166 -5.64 -23.11 14.44
N ASP A 167 -6.01 -24.37 14.29
CA ASP A 167 -5.06 -25.44 14.02
C ASP A 167 -4.69 -25.46 12.53
N THR A 168 -3.50 -25.95 12.24
CA THR A 168 -2.95 -25.98 10.86
C THR A 168 -3.79 -26.77 9.90
N LYS A 169 -4.47 -27.84 10.35
CA LYS A 169 -5.32 -28.68 9.49
C LYS A 169 -6.57 -27.90 9.03
N THR A 170 -7.21 -27.18 9.95
CA THR A 170 -8.35 -26.31 9.63
C THR A 170 -7.94 -25.14 8.75
N ALA A 171 -6.75 -24.54 8.99
CA ALA A 171 -6.21 -23.49 8.13
C ALA A 171 -5.97 -23.98 6.68
N LEU A 172 -5.48 -25.22 6.51
CA LEU A 172 -5.33 -25.86 5.19
C LEU A 172 -6.69 -26.02 4.48
N VAL A 173 -7.71 -26.51 5.18
CA VAL A 173 -9.06 -26.67 4.61
C VAL A 173 -9.63 -25.33 4.13
N ILE A 174 -9.48 -24.28 4.92
CA ILE A 174 -9.92 -22.94 4.55
C ILE A 174 -9.15 -22.44 3.32
N ALA A 175 -7.83 -22.62 3.29
CA ALA A 175 -6.98 -22.21 2.15
C ALA A 175 -7.39 -22.91 0.85
N GLU A 176 -7.65 -24.23 0.89
CA GLU A 176 -8.10 -25.01 -0.25
C GLU A 176 -9.49 -24.59 -0.75
N HIS A 177 -10.39 -24.22 0.17
CA HIS A 177 -11.76 -23.86 -0.18
C HIS A 177 -11.92 -22.44 -0.72
N VAL A 178 -11.19 -21.48 -0.14
CA VAL A 178 -11.28 -20.05 -0.50
C VAL A 178 -10.32 -19.70 -1.64
N GLY A 179 -9.13 -20.31 -1.67
CA GLY A 179 -8.07 -20.04 -2.65
C GLY A 179 -7.18 -18.85 -2.29
N ALA A 180 -6.35 -18.42 -3.24
CA ALA A 180 -5.26 -17.48 -3.04
C ALA A 180 -5.66 -15.98 -3.12
N ASP A 181 -6.93 -15.66 -3.26
CA ASP A 181 -7.42 -14.28 -3.20
C ASP A 181 -7.46 -13.80 -1.74
N LEU A 182 -6.45 -13.02 -1.33
CA LEU A 182 -6.34 -12.56 0.07
C LEU A 182 -7.46 -11.63 0.51
N ASN A 183 -8.04 -10.84 -0.40
CA ASN A 183 -9.19 -9.98 -0.06
C ASN A 183 -10.41 -10.84 0.28
N ARG A 184 -10.68 -11.85 -0.55
CA ARG A 184 -11.74 -12.82 -0.29
C ARG A 184 -11.46 -13.62 0.98
N LEU A 185 -10.25 -14.12 1.13
CA LEU A 185 -9.82 -14.93 2.27
C LEU A 185 -10.01 -14.17 3.60
N THR A 186 -9.52 -12.94 3.68
CA THR A 186 -9.67 -12.12 4.89
C THR A 186 -11.12 -11.76 5.16
N SER A 187 -11.92 -11.49 4.12
CA SER A 187 -13.37 -11.23 4.28
C SER A 187 -14.11 -12.45 4.86
N GLU A 188 -13.78 -13.67 4.44
CA GLU A 188 -14.37 -14.88 5.02
C GLU A 188 -13.90 -15.10 6.47
N LEU A 189 -12.62 -14.85 6.76
CA LEU A 189 -12.11 -14.93 8.14
C LEU A 189 -12.77 -13.90 9.06
N ASP A 190 -13.01 -12.67 8.59
CA ASP A 190 -13.70 -11.63 9.36
C ASP A 190 -15.14 -12.04 9.72
N LYS A 191 -15.87 -12.67 8.81
CA LYS A 191 -17.21 -13.21 9.09
C LYS A 191 -17.17 -14.27 10.22
N VAL A 192 -16.17 -15.16 10.18
CA VAL A 192 -15.98 -16.16 11.24
C VAL A 192 -15.67 -15.48 12.56
N LEU A 193 -14.78 -14.48 12.58
CA LEU A 193 -14.43 -13.74 13.79
C LEU A 193 -15.63 -13.04 14.42
N ILE A 194 -16.49 -12.42 13.60
CA ILE A 194 -17.73 -11.78 14.07
C ILE A 194 -18.66 -12.82 14.68
N SER A 195 -18.85 -13.97 14.02
CA SER A 195 -19.74 -15.01 14.54
C SER A 195 -19.26 -15.64 15.85
N LEU A 196 -17.95 -15.65 16.11
CA LEU A 196 -17.38 -16.11 17.38
C LEU A 196 -17.57 -15.09 18.49
N SER A 197 -17.49 -13.77 18.18
CA SER A 197 -17.70 -12.71 19.18
C SER A 197 -19.14 -12.58 19.64
N ASP A 198 -20.11 -12.97 18.81
CA ASP A 198 -21.55 -12.96 19.15
C ASP A 198 -21.98 -14.19 19.96
N SER A 199 -21.05 -15.14 20.19
CA SER A 199 -21.33 -16.40 20.89
C SER A 199 -20.86 -16.42 22.34
N ASP A 200 -20.18 -15.35 22.78
CA ASP A 200 -19.72 -15.11 24.16
C ASP A 200 -20.63 -14.07 24.86
#